data_2815495bbdc78009f4c469b491f775fb
#
_entry.id   2815495bbdc78009f4c469b491f775fb
#
_cell.length_a   1.000
_cell.length_b   1.000
_cell.length_c   1.000
_cell.angle_alpha   90.00
_cell.angle_beta   90.00
_cell.angle_gamma   90.00
#
_symmetry.space_group_name_H-M   'P 1'
#
loop_
_entity.id
_entity.type
_entity.pdbx_description
1 polymer ?
#
loop_
_entity_poly.entity_id
_entity_poly.type
_entity_poly.pdbx_seq_one_letter_code
_entity_poly.pdbx_strand_id
1 'polypeptide(L)'
;MIIRDAVEADLPIIVEIYNATVPTRMVTAELEPTTVETRLPWFREHSPEQYPFWVAELEGHVIAWLDFKKFLPRCAYRGTAEISVYVDEEFRRRGVGQRLLEHAIARAPSLGITALVVMGRHCPARSTAIAKSPVQSQTANHFNDCLNLMHTLMEYRHEPIHSKLLKIRDKYSMLHLDVLILIYHFAKICSGNILEIGAFVGGATIAAAFGVRDSGMRKKLISIEPGGSVKHKRLGTRNIFRDLERNLARQRVSELVSTIKGRSFDPTTITAVNEMLGAEKVGLLILDADAAKRRDIECYCERFADGCWMVIDDYYGADANAKITPSRADVDSLTKTGCLEPLGFYGWSTWVGRWRGPQR
;
A
#
# COMPACT_ATOMS: atom_id res chain seq x y z
N MET A 1 -10.10 -29.06 -14.74
CA MET A 1 -8.84 -28.29 -14.66
C MET A 1 -8.09 -28.72 -13.42
N ILE A 2 -6.84 -29.12 -13.56
CA ILE A 2 -5.91 -29.56 -12.50
C ILE A 2 -4.80 -28.52 -12.40
N ILE A 3 -4.35 -28.21 -11.19
CA ILE A 3 -3.14 -27.40 -10.95
C ILE A 3 -2.07 -28.35 -10.44
N ARG A 4 -0.92 -28.36 -11.09
CA ARG A 4 0.24 -29.20 -10.75
C ARG A 4 1.55 -28.43 -10.88
N ASP A 5 2.61 -28.98 -10.31
CA ASP A 5 3.95 -28.47 -10.54
C ASP A 5 4.31 -28.59 -12.03
N ALA A 6 4.97 -27.56 -12.55
CA ALA A 6 5.46 -27.55 -13.92
C ALA A 6 6.70 -28.45 -14.04
N VAL A 7 6.84 -29.10 -15.19
CA VAL A 7 8.03 -29.90 -15.55
C VAL A 7 8.70 -29.29 -16.78
N GLU A 8 9.97 -29.61 -17.04
CA GLU A 8 10.70 -29.08 -18.21
C GLU A 8 9.97 -29.34 -19.56
N ALA A 9 9.21 -30.41 -19.63
CA ALA A 9 8.40 -30.73 -20.81
C ALA A 9 7.28 -29.72 -21.09
N ASP A 10 6.86 -28.94 -20.06
CA ASP A 10 5.86 -27.89 -20.21
C ASP A 10 6.46 -26.57 -20.75
N LEU A 11 7.79 -26.44 -20.73
CA LEU A 11 8.45 -25.17 -21.04
C LEU A 11 8.13 -24.60 -22.42
N PRO A 12 7.98 -25.42 -23.50
CA PRO A 12 7.57 -24.91 -24.79
C PRO A 12 6.22 -24.16 -24.76
N ILE A 13 5.20 -24.76 -24.15
CA ILE A 13 3.87 -24.14 -24.07
C ILE A 13 3.86 -22.94 -23.07
N ILE A 14 4.66 -22.99 -22.00
CA ILE A 14 4.85 -21.87 -21.09
C ILE A 14 5.42 -20.66 -21.82
N VAL A 15 6.43 -20.87 -22.68
CA VAL A 15 7.06 -19.83 -23.51
C VAL A 15 6.08 -19.32 -24.57
N GLU A 16 5.29 -20.18 -25.17
CA GLU A 16 4.26 -19.81 -26.16
C GLU A 16 3.22 -18.88 -25.53
N ILE A 17 2.64 -19.27 -24.39
CA ILE A 17 1.67 -18.43 -23.63
C ILE A 17 2.29 -17.08 -23.26
N TYR A 18 3.55 -17.06 -22.83
CA TYR A 18 4.27 -15.83 -22.52
C TYR A 18 4.44 -14.94 -23.75
N ASN A 19 4.96 -15.49 -24.83
CA ASN A 19 5.25 -14.78 -26.08
C ASN A 19 4.00 -14.19 -26.74
N ALA A 20 2.83 -14.83 -26.60
CA ALA A 20 1.55 -14.30 -27.04
C ALA A 20 1.20 -12.94 -26.37
N THR A 21 1.81 -12.63 -25.23
CA THR A 21 1.59 -11.34 -24.53
C THR A 21 2.53 -10.23 -24.99
N VAL A 22 3.69 -10.54 -25.56
CA VAL A 22 4.72 -9.56 -25.96
C VAL A 22 4.20 -8.52 -26.95
N PRO A 23 3.47 -8.88 -28.03
CA PRO A 23 2.95 -7.91 -28.98
C PRO A 23 1.99 -6.91 -28.38
N THR A 24 1.33 -7.26 -27.27
CA THR A 24 0.36 -6.38 -26.61
C THR A 24 1.01 -5.17 -25.95
N ARG A 25 2.31 -5.22 -25.64
CA ARG A 25 3.06 -4.19 -24.88
C ARG A 25 2.44 -3.82 -23.53
N MET A 26 1.54 -4.65 -23.02
CA MET A 26 0.72 -4.36 -21.82
C MET A 26 1.05 -5.25 -20.64
N VAL A 27 1.62 -6.42 -20.84
CA VAL A 27 1.74 -7.48 -19.81
C VAL A 27 3.19 -7.74 -19.42
N THR A 28 4.13 -7.59 -20.34
CA THR A 28 5.57 -7.79 -20.09
C THR A 28 6.38 -6.56 -20.48
N ALA A 29 7.55 -6.40 -19.86
CA ALA A 29 8.52 -5.37 -20.23
C ALA A 29 9.40 -5.79 -21.42
N GLU A 30 9.39 -7.06 -21.83
CA GLU A 30 10.16 -7.55 -22.97
C GLU A 30 9.56 -7.06 -24.28
N LEU A 31 10.45 -6.71 -25.20
CA LEU A 31 10.08 -6.15 -26.50
C LEU A 31 10.07 -7.21 -27.62
N GLU A 32 10.81 -8.30 -27.42
CA GLU A 32 10.99 -9.40 -28.36
C GLU A 32 10.55 -10.72 -27.71
N PRO A 33 10.03 -11.67 -28.48
CA PRO A 33 9.75 -13.02 -28.01
C PRO A 33 11.01 -13.71 -27.48
N THR A 34 10.86 -14.50 -26.43
CA THR A 34 11.92 -15.32 -25.85
C THR A 34 11.88 -16.76 -26.40
N THR A 35 12.94 -17.54 -26.19
CA THR A 35 13.01 -18.95 -26.60
C THR A 35 13.04 -19.88 -25.39
N VAL A 36 12.80 -21.16 -25.63
CA VAL A 36 12.86 -22.22 -24.59
C VAL A 36 14.25 -22.28 -23.98
N GLU A 37 15.31 -22.22 -24.82
CA GLU A 37 16.70 -22.28 -24.38
C GLU A 37 17.05 -21.10 -23.46
N THR A 38 16.54 -19.90 -23.79
CA THR A 38 16.75 -18.70 -22.97
C THR A 38 16.04 -18.79 -21.62
N ARG A 39 14.86 -19.43 -21.57
CA ARG A 39 14.04 -19.56 -20.36
C ARG A 39 14.39 -20.78 -19.50
N LEU A 40 15.11 -21.75 -20.00
CA LEU A 40 15.46 -22.97 -19.27
C LEU A 40 16.25 -22.70 -17.97
N PRO A 41 17.29 -21.82 -17.95
CA PRO A 41 17.97 -21.49 -16.68
C PRO A 41 17.02 -20.89 -15.64
N TRP A 42 16.18 -19.92 -16.07
CA TRP A 42 15.19 -19.30 -15.19
C TRP A 42 14.18 -20.33 -14.65
N PHE A 43 13.70 -21.27 -15.47
CA PHE A 43 12.79 -22.32 -15.03
C PHE A 43 13.44 -23.20 -13.94
N ARG A 44 14.73 -23.53 -14.07
CA ARG A 44 15.49 -24.35 -13.13
C ARG A 44 15.83 -23.66 -11.81
N GLU A 45 15.63 -22.34 -11.70
CA GLU A 45 15.74 -21.60 -10.44
C GLU A 45 14.54 -21.82 -9.50
N HIS A 46 13.45 -22.40 -10.01
CA HIS A 46 12.26 -22.68 -9.22
C HIS A 46 12.39 -24.01 -8.47
N SER A 47 11.76 -24.07 -7.29
CA SER A 47 11.65 -25.30 -6.52
C SER A 47 10.27 -25.39 -5.85
N PRO A 48 9.66 -26.59 -5.81
CA PRO A 48 8.34 -26.79 -5.19
C PRO A 48 8.28 -26.38 -3.71
N GLU A 49 9.44 -26.41 -3.01
CA GLU A 49 9.55 -26.19 -1.57
C GLU A 49 9.66 -24.69 -1.21
N GLN A 50 10.12 -23.85 -2.14
CA GLN A 50 10.38 -22.44 -1.82
C GLN A 50 9.75 -21.47 -2.81
N TYR A 51 10.00 -21.67 -4.10
CA TYR A 51 9.49 -20.83 -5.19
C TYR A 51 8.87 -21.72 -6.28
N PRO A 52 7.66 -22.24 -6.04
CA PRO A 52 7.02 -23.17 -6.97
C PRO A 52 6.67 -22.53 -8.32
N PHE A 53 6.62 -23.38 -9.31
CA PHE A 53 6.10 -23.06 -10.63
C PHE A 53 4.94 -24.01 -10.94
N TRP A 54 3.76 -23.48 -11.14
CA TRP A 54 2.56 -24.29 -11.39
C TRP A 54 1.99 -24.04 -12.76
N VAL A 55 1.43 -25.09 -13.34
CA VAL A 55 0.62 -25.03 -14.56
C VAL A 55 -0.82 -25.43 -14.24
N ALA A 56 -1.75 -24.79 -14.94
CA ALA A 56 -3.14 -25.22 -14.99
C ALA A 56 -3.34 -26.05 -16.26
N GLU A 57 -3.75 -27.31 -16.06
CA GLU A 57 -3.98 -28.27 -17.13
C GLU A 57 -5.48 -28.58 -17.30
N LEU A 58 -5.97 -28.58 -18.51
CA LEU A 58 -7.31 -28.95 -18.89
C LEU A 58 -7.25 -29.97 -20.05
N GLU A 59 -7.83 -31.16 -19.84
CA GLU A 59 -7.87 -32.23 -20.84
C GLU A 59 -6.48 -32.60 -21.44
N GLY A 60 -5.45 -32.57 -20.59
CA GLY A 60 -4.07 -32.86 -20.98
C GLY A 60 -3.30 -31.70 -21.61
N HIS A 61 -3.90 -30.51 -21.74
CA HIS A 61 -3.27 -29.31 -22.29
C HIS A 61 -3.00 -28.28 -21.20
N VAL A 62 -1.79 -27.73 -21.15
CA VAL A 62 -1.45 -26.58 -20.30
C VAL A 62 -2.08 -25.33 -20.88
N ILE A 63 -2.95 -24.68 -20.10
CA ILE A 63 -3.73 -23.50 -20.51
C ILE A 63 -3.34 -22.22 -19.75
N ALA A 64 -2.56 -22.35 -18.70
CA ALA A 64 -2.07 -21.22 -17.89
C ALA A 64 -0.92 -21.65 -17.01
N TRP A 65 -0.16 -20.67 -16.51
CA TRP A 65 0.89 -20.93 -15.54
C TRP A 65 1.02 -19.77 -14.51
N LEU A 66 1.62 -20.11 -13.38
CA LEU A 66 1.95 -19.17 -12.30
C LEU A 66 3.32 -19.54 -11.74
N ASP A 67 4.22 -18.55 -11.61
CA ASP A 67 5.50 -18.72 -10.96
C ASP A 67 5.64 -17.86 -9.71
N PHE A 68 6.47 -18.33 -8.79
CA PHE A 68 6.94 -17.57 -7.64
C PHE A 68 8.39 -17.16 -7.86
N LYS A 69 8.71 -15.92 -7.53
CA LYS A 69 10.08 -15.40 -7.57
C LYS A 69 10.43 -14.72 -6.25
N LYS A 70 11.71 -14.74 -5.93
CA LYS A 70 12.23 -13.91 -4.85
C LYS A 70 11.99 -12.43 -5.19
N PHE A 71 11.25 -11.72 -4.33
CA PHE A 71 10.89 -10.34 -4.60
C PHE A 71 12.12 -9.41 -4.67
N LEU A 72 12.97 -9.40 -3.66
CA LEU A 72 14.22 -8.63 -3.64
C LEU A 72 15.29 -9.36 -2.82
N PRO A 73 16.60 -9.17 -3.12
CA PRO A 73 17.70 -9.92 -2.48
C PRO A 73 18.05 -9.41 -1.06
N ARG A 74 17.08 -8.87 -0.30
CA ARG A 74 17.30 -8.36 1.06
C ARG A 74 16.60 -9.24 2.09
N CYS A 75 17.21 -9.41 3.27
CA CYS A 75 16.67 -10.26 4.36
C CYS A 75 15.26 -9.87 4.80
N ALA A 76 14.91 -8.60 4.75
CA ALA A 76 13.58 -8.10 5.09
C ALA A 76 12.45 -8.64 4.18
N TYR A 77 12.78 -9.12 2.98
CA TYR A 77 11.81 -9.68 2.03
C TYR A 77 11.78 -11.21 1.98
N ARG A 78 12.36 -11.91 2.98
CA ARG A 78 12.36 -13.38 2.99
C ARG A 78 10.96 -14.00 2.96
N GLY A 79 9.98 -13.31 3.54
CA GLY A 79 8.57 -13.71 3.51
C GLY A 79 7.77 -13.09 2.38
N THR A 80 8.41 -12.43 1.40
CA THR A 80 7.73 -11.80 0.26
C THR A 80 8.16 -12.48 -1.02
N ALA A 81 7.19 -12.90 -1.84
CA ALA A 81 7.43 -13.42 -3.17
C ALA A 81 6.70 -12.57 -4.23
N GLU A 82 7.36 -12.35 -5.36
CA GLU A 82 6.70 -11.89 -6.57
C GLU A 82 6.06 -13.09 -7.27
N ILE A 83 4.86 -12.93 -7.77
CA ILE A 83 4.19 -13.95 -8.59
C ILE A 83 3.81 -13.37 -9.95
N SER A 84 3.94 -14.19 -10.98
CA SER A 84 3.46 -13.87 -12.32
C SER A 84 2.40 -14.90 -12.72
N VAL A 85 1.33 -14.44 -13.38
CA VAL A 85 0.24 -15.31 -13.85
C VAL A 85 -0.01 -15.02 -15.32
N TYR A 86 0.04 -16.06 -16.12
CA TYR A 86 -0.25 -15.97 -17.55
C TYR A 86 -1.28 -17.02 -17.93
N VAL A 87 -2.28 -16.58 -18.70
CA VAL A 87 -3.38 -17.43 -19.17
C VAL A 87 -3.42 -17.35 -20.69
N ASP A 88 -3.50 -18.50 -21.32
CA ASP A 88 -3.71 -18.63 -22.76
C ASP A 88 -4.93 -17.81 -23.18
N GLU A 89 -4.84 -17.14 -24.32
CA GLU A 89 -5.84 -16.18 -24.79
C GLU A 89 -7.24 -16.79 -24.91
N GLU A 90 -7.32 -18.03 -25.37
CA GLU A 90 -8.58 -18.76 -25.55
C GLU A 90 -9.26 -19.09 -24.21
N PHE A 91 -8.50 -19.16 -23.12
CA PHE A 91 -8.99 -19.53 -21.79
C PHE A 91 -9.12 -18.34 -20.85
N ARG A 92 -8.86 -17.11 -21.31
CA ARG A 92 -9.05 -15.89 -20.52
C ARG A 92 -10.53 -15.65 -20.19
N ARG A 93 -10.78 -14.93 -19.10
CA ARG A 93 -12.14 -14.61 -18.59
C ARG A 93 -13.00 -15.82 -18.22
N ARG A 94 -12.39 -17.01 -18.04
CA ARG A 94 -13.06 -18.25 -17.59
C ARG A 94 -12.69 -18.60 -16.14
N GLY A 95 -12.09 -17.66 -15.37
CA GLY A 95 -11.72 -17.87 -13.98
C GLY A 95 -10.41 -18.66 -13.77
N VAL A 96 -9.67 -19.02 -14.83
CA VAL A 96 -8.43 -19.82 -14.73
C VAL A 96 -7.37 -19.11 -13.89
N GLY A 97 -7.06 -17.84 -14.20
CA GLY A 97 -6.09 -17.06 -13.45
C GLY A 97 -6.49 -16.86 -11.98
N GLN A 98 -7.78 -16.67 -11.71
CA GLN A 98 -8.28 -16.59 -10.34
C GLN A 98 -8.01 -17.88 -9.55
N ARG A 99 -8.25 -19.04 -10.14
CA ARG A 99 -8.00 -20.33 -9.49
C ARG A 99 -6.50 -20.56 -9.22
N LEU A 100 -5.60 -20.15 -10.13
CA LEU A 100 -4.16 -20.19 -9.90
C LEU A 100 -3.76 -19.27 -8.75
N LEU A 101 -4.29 -18.04 -8.67
CA LEU A 101 -4.04 -17.12 -7.58
C LEU A 101 -4.58 -17.64 -6.24
N GLU A 102 -5.80 -18.19 -6.21
CA GLU A 102 -6.37 -18.81 -5.02
C GLU A 102 -5.50 -19.98 -4.51
N HIS A 103 -4.98 -20.80 -5.43
CA HIS A 103 -4.05 -21.87 -5.11
C HIS A 103 -2.74 -21.32 -4.53
N ALA A 104 -2.17 -20.28 -5.15
CA ALA A 104 -0.96 -19.62 -4.67
C ALA A 104 -1.12 -19.04 -3.26
N ILE A 105 -2.23 -18.35 -3.00
CA ILE A 105 -2.55 -17.78 -1.68
C ILE A 105 -2.68 -18.88 -0.62
N ALA A 106 -3.36 -19.96 -0.95
CA ALA A 106 -3.55 -21.08 -0.02
C ALA A 106 -2.22 -21.81 0.33
N ARG A 107 -1.27 -21.85 -0.62
CA ARG A 107 0.02 -22.52 -0.45
C ARG A 107 1.11 -21.63 0.15
N ALA A 108 1.06 -20.32 -0.07
CA ALA A 108 2.08 -19.36 0.38
C ALA A 108 2.49 -19.51 1.87
N PRO A 109 1.58 -19.68 2.85
CA PRO A 109 1.97 -19.84 4.26
C PRO A 109 2.84 -21.08 4.50
N SER A 110 2.58 -22.21 3.82
CA SER A 110 3.37 -23.44 3.94
C SER A 110 4.77 -23.31 3.35
N LEU A 111 4.99 -22.32 2.50
CA LEU A 111 6.29 -21.96 1.91
C LEU A 111 7.04 -20.89 2.73
N GLY A 112 6.49 -20.46 3.88
CA GLY A 112 7.05 -19.36 4.68
C GLY A 112 6.85 -17.98 4.05
N ILE A 113 5.94 -17.87 3.07
CA ILE A 113 5.63 -16.62 2.36
C ILE A 113 4.41 -15.99 3.01
N THR A 114 4.57 -14.76 3.49
CA THR A 114 3.55 -13.98 4.18
C THR A 114 2.98 -12.84 3.32
N ALA A 115 3.66 -12.50 2.21
CA ALA A 115 3.22 -11.48 1.27
C ALA A 115 3.49 -11.91 -0.18
N LEU A 116 2.48 -11.75 -1.03
CA LEU A 116 2.57 -11.98 -2.47
C LEU A 116 2.46 -10.64 -3.21
N VAL A 117 3.37 -10.40 -4.15
CA VAL A 117 3.38 -9.19 -4.99
C VAL A 117 3.14 -9.62 -6.44
N VAL A 118 2.14 -9.04 -7.07
CA VAL A 118 1.86 -9.22 -8.51
C VAL A 118 2.27 -7.96 -9.24
N MET A 119 3.16 -8.09 -10.21
CA MET A 119 3.53 -6.99 -11.10
C MET A 119 2.71 -7.12 -12.40
N GLY A 120 1.68 -6.29 -12.58
CA GLY A 120 0.83 -6.40 -13.76
C GLY A 120 0.14 -5.10 -14.17
N ARG A 121 -0.11 -4.92 -15.48
CA ARG A 121 -1.03 -3.91 -16.00
C ARG A 121 -2.46 -4.47 -16.05
N HIS A 122 -3.39 -3.59 -15.79
CA HIS A 122 -4.81 -3.77 -15.53
C HIS A 122 -5.59 -4.61 -16.53
N CYS A 123 -6.47 -5.50 -16.00
CA CYS A 123 -7.67 -6.00 -16.67
C CYS A 123 -8.88 -5.70 -15.79
N PRO A 124 -9.96 -5.06 -16.27
CA PRO A 124 -11.13 -4.76 -15.46
C PRO A 124 -11.90 -6.06 -15.17
N ALA A 125 -11.75 -6.59 -13.96
CA ALA A 125 -12.52 -7.73 -13.50
C ALA A 125 -13.81 -7.28 -12.82
N ARG A 126 -14.96 -7.71 -13.32
CA ARG A 126 -16.23 -7.65 -12.59
C ARG A 126 -16.11 -8.54 -11.34
N SER A 127 -16.33 -7.96 -10.18
CA SER A 127 -16.42 -8.67 -8.92
C SER A 127 -17.59 -9.66 -8.95
N THR A 128 -17.31 -10.95 -8.90
CA THR A 128 -18.28 -12.00 -8.60
C THR A 128 -18.12 -12.42 -7.15
N ALA A 129 -19.18 -12.28 -6.37
CA ALA A 129 -19.22 -12.69 -4.97
C ALA A 129 -19.14 -14.23 -4.86
N ILE A 130 -18.15 -14.71 -4.11
CA ILE A 130 -17.98 -16.14 -3.77
C ILE A 130 -18.46 -16.35 -2.33
N ALA A 131 -19.35 -17.32 -2.10
CA ALA A 131 -19.84 -17.71 -0.78
C ALA A 131 -18.69 -18.35 0.04
N LYS A 132 -18.54 -17.97 1.32
CA LYS A 132 -17.32 -18.20 2.11
C LYS A 132 -17.59 -18.83 3.48
N SER A 133 -16.68 -19.66 3.96
CA SER A 133 -16.56 -19.99 5.38
C SER A 133 -15.94 -18.81 6.17
N PRO A 134 -16.23 -18.63 7.47
CA PRO A 134 -15.82 -17.42 8.22
C PRO A 134 -14.31 -17.13 8.25
N VAL A 135 -13.47 -18.14 8.27
CA VAL A 135 -11.99 -17.98 8.32
C VAL A 135 -11.43 -17.64 6.93
N GLN A 136 -11.95 -18.23 5.86
CA GLN A 136 -11.56 -17.90 4.47
C GLN A 136 -12.04 -16.51 4.05
N SER A 137 -13.08 -15.96 4.70
CA SER A 137 -13.60 -14.64 4.37
C SER A 137 -12.67 -13.49 4.79
N GLN A 138 -12.00 -13.60 5.93
CA GLN A 138 -11.12 -12.53 6.42
C GLN A 138 -9.84 -12.42 5.57
N THR A 139 -9.18 -13.55 5.28
CA THR A 139 -7.95 -13.56 4.45
C THR A 139 -8.21 -13.10 3.02
N ALA A 140 -9.35 -13.52 2.42
CA ALA A 140 -9.70 -13.09 1.08
C ALA A 140 -10.14 -11.61 1.03
N ASN A 141 -10.75 -11.06 2.09
CA ASN A 141 -11.08 -9.65 2.18
C ASN A 141 -9.83 -8.80 2.33
N HIS A 142 -8.90 -9.21 3.18
CA HIS A 142 -7.61 -8.55 3.36
C HIS A 142 -6.81 -8.47 2.04
N PHE A 143 -6.72 -9.58 1.31
CA PHE A 143 -6.04 -9.62 0.01
C PHE A 143 -6.71 -8.69 -1.02
N ASN A 144 -8.04 -8.70 -1.08
CA ASN A 144 -8.78 -7.80 -1.96
C ASN A 144 -8.54 -6.32 -1.60
N ASP A 145 -8.43 -5.99 -0.32
CA ASP A 145 -8.13 -4.63 0.13
C ASP A 145 -6.72 -4.18 -0.33
N CYS A 146 -5.71 -5.06 -0.24
CA CYS A 146 -4.36 -4.78 -0.75
C CYS A 146 -4.37 -4.55 -2.28
N LEU A 147 -5.04 -5.43 -3.04
CA LEU A 147 -5.18 -5.29 -4.49
C LEU A 147 -5.93 -4.01 -4.87
N ASN A 148 -6.99 -3.66 -4.14
CA ASN A 148 -7.75 -2.44 -4.39
C ASN A 148 -6.90 -1.19 -4.20
N LEU A 149 -5.99 -1.15 -3.23
CA LEU A 149 -5.08 -0.03 -3.06
C LEU A 149 -4.09 0.09 -4.23
N MET A 150 -3.55 -1.02 -4.71
CA MET A 150 -2.68 -1.01 -5.89
C MET A 150 -3.45 -0.54 -7.14
N HIS A 151 -4.66 -1.03 -7.32
CA HIS A 151 -5.55 -0.62 -8.40
C HIS A 151 -5.86 0.88 -8.34
N THR A 152 -6.18 1.38 -7.15
CA THR A 152 -6.42 2.80 -6.88
C THR A 152 -5.24 3.67 -7.32
N LEU A 153 -3.99 3.27 -7.00
CA LEU A 153 -2.80 4.00 -7.44
C LEU A 153 -2.67 4.05 -8.96
N MET A 154 -3.04 2.96 -9.64
CA MET A 154 -2.99 2.90 -11.11
C MET A 154 -4.06 3.78 -11.76
N GLU A 155 -5.28 3.78 -11.23
CA GLU A 155 -6.36 4.63 -11.72
C GLU A 155 -6.02 6.12 -11.60
N TYR A 156 -5.51 6.54 -10.45
CA TYR A 156 -5.13 7.94 -10.22
C TYR A 156 -4.04 8.47 -11.15
N ARG A 157 -3.24 7.61 -11.79
CA ARG A 157 -2.25 8.03 -12.80
C ARG A 157 -2.88 8.74 -13.99
N HIS A 158 -4.13 8.45 -14.28
CA HIS A 158 -4.89 9.03 -15.39
C HIS A 158 -5.80 10.19 -14.96
N GLU A 159 -5.88 10.45 -13.65
CA GLU A 159 -6.71 11.50 -13.08
C GLU A 159 -5.97 12.85 -13.05
N PRO A 160 -6.67 14.00 -13.23
CA PRO A 160 -6.07 15.32 -13.12
C PRO A 160 -5.39 15.61 -11.78
N ILE A 161 -5.84 14.96 -10.71
CA ILE A 161 -5.27 15.08 -9.37
C ILE A 161 -3.82 14.57 -9.32
N HIS A 162 -3.45 13.57 -10.12
CA HIS A 162 -2.09 13.04 -10.17
C HIS A 162 -1.06 14.13 -10.44
N SER A 163 -1.28 14.95 -11.47
CA SER A 163 -0.39 16.06 -11.84
C SER A 163 -0.32 17.14 -10.75
N LYS A 164 -1.42 17.36 -10.01
CA LYS A 164 -1.44 18.28 -8.87
C LYS A 164 -0.61 17.72 -7.71
N LEU A 165 -0.82 16.46 -7.33
CA LEU A 165 -0.07 15.81 -6.26
C LEU A 165 1.42 15.65 -6.59
N LEU A 166 1.78 15.43 -7.85
CA LEU A 166 3.18 15.46 -8.30
C LEU A 166 3.84 16.81 -8.00
N LYS A 167 3.16 17.93 -8.30
CA LYS A 167 3.66 19.27 -7.97
C LYS A 167 3.75 19.51 -6.46
N ILE A 168 2.81 18.97 -5.68
CA ILE A 168 2.86 19.03 -4.21
C ILE A 168 4.06 18.25 -3.68
N ARG A 169 4.28 17.00 -4.16
CA ARG A 169 5.45 16.19 -3.81
C ARG A 169 6.75 16.97 -4.05
N ASP A 170 6.89 17.57 -5.21
CA ASP A 170 8.12 18.26 -5.62
C ASP A 170 8.41 19.51 -4.78
N LYS A 171 7.37 20.23 -4.35
CA LYS A 171 7.50 21.53 -3.68
C LYS A 171 7.36 21.49 -2.17
N TYR A 172 6.63 20.54 -1.62
CA TYR A 172 6.19 20.60 -0.22
C TYR A 172 6.30 19.27 0.54
N SER A 173 6.72 18.17 -0.08
CA SER A 173 6.72 16.87 0.59
C SER A 173 8.04 16.10 0.42
N MET A 174 8.40 15.33 1.45
CA MET A 174 9.43 14.30 1.40
C MET A 174 8.82 12.91 1.13
N LEU A 175 7.51 12.75 1.27
CA LEU A 175 6.81 11.50 0.98
C LEU A 175 6.82 11.19 -0.52
N HIS A 176 6.74 9.90 -0.85
CA HIS A 176 6.59 9.45 -2.24
C HIS A 176 5.24 9.86 -2.81
N LEU A 177 5.16 9.99 -4.13
CA LEU A 177 3.91 10.37 -4.81
C LEU A 177 2.78 9.38 -4.53
N ASP A 178 3.06 8.08 -4.53
CA ASP A 178 2.05 7.04 -4.25
C ASP A 178 1.44 7.20 -2.85
N VAL A 179 2.25 7.60 -1.86
CA VAL A 179 1.77 7.87 -0.50
C VAL A 179 0.84 9.09 -0.49
N LEU A 180 1.19 10.17 -1.19
CA LEU A 180 0.32 11.34 -1.30
C LEU A 180 -0.99 11.03 -2.02
N ILE A 181 -0.97 10.15 -3.04
CA ILE A 181 -2.18 9.66 -3.71
C ILE A 181 -3.05 8.87 -2.75
N LEU A 182 -2.47 7.97 -1.94
CA LEU A 182 -3.22 7.21 -0.93
C LEU A 182 -3.79 8.12 0.16
N ILE A 183 -3.03 9.09 0.65
CA ILE A 183 -3.53 10.09 1.62
C ILE A 183 -4.74 10.84 1.03
N TYR A 184 -4.63 11.32 -0.21
CA TYR A 184 -5.74 11.95 -0.91
C TYR A 184 -6.95 11.02 -1.02
N HIS A 185 -6.72 9.78 -1.45
CA HIS A 185 -7.77 8.78 -1.61
C HIS A 185 -8.47 8.50 -0.28
N PHE A 186 -7.72 8.19 0.79
CA PHE A 186 -8.30 7.90 2.10
C PHE A 186 -9.06 9.11 2.66
N ALA A 187 -8.50 10.31 2.53
CA ALA A 187 -9.19 11.54 2.94
C ALA A 187 -10.50 11.74 2.17
N LYS A 188 -10.56 11.34 0.89
CA LYS A 188 -11.77 11.41 0.08
C LYS A 188 -12.82 10.40 0.52
N ILE A 189 -12.44 9.14 0.81
CA ILE A 189 -13.39 8.04 1.04
C ILE A 189 -13.71 7.76 2.51
N CYS A 190 -12.86 8.12 3.48
CA CYS A 190 -13.12 7.83 4.90
C CYS A 190 -14.38 8.53 5.39
N SER A 191 -15.11 7.89 6.29
CA SER A 191 -16.33 8.43 6.88
C SER A 191 -16.09 9.35 8.08
N GLY A 192 -14.87 9.34 8.67
CA GLY A 192 -14.49 10.12 9.84
C GLY A 192 -13.66 11.35 9.51
N ASN A 193 -13.24 12.02 10.56
CA ASN A 193 -12.31 13.14 10.50
C ASN A 193 -10.87 12.67 10.23
N ILE A 194 -9.97 13.59 9.98
CA ILE A 194 -8.58 13.32 9.66
C ILE A 194 -7.70 13.95 10.74
N LEU A 195 -6.77 13.18 11.26
CA LEU A 195 -5.73 13.63 12.18
C LEU A 195 -4.37 13.42 11.51
N GLU A 196 -3.59 14.48 11.44
CA GLU A 196 -2.20 14.44 10.97
C GLU A 196 -1.27 14.84 12.11
N ILE A 197 -0.23 14.05 12.33
CA ILE A 197 0.83 14.30 13.31
C ILE A 197 2.15 14.39 12.56
N GLY A 198 2.73 15.60 12.55
CA GLY A 198 3.93 15.91 11.78
C GLY A 198 3.63 16.45 10.38
N ALA A 199 3.04 17.66 10.32
CA ALA A 199 2.66 18.28 9.05
C ALA A 199 3.84 18.80 8.23
N PHE A 200 4.97 19.07 8.88
CA PHE A 200 6.11 19.73 8.27
C PHE A 200 5.68 20.99 7.48
N VAL A 201 6.03 21.12 6.22
CA VAL A 201 5.64 22.28 5.39
C VAL A 201 4.33 22.06 4.61
N GLY A 202 3.58 20.99 4.91
CA GLY A 202 2.20 20.77 4.50
C GLY A 202 1.98 19.88 3.29
N GLY A 203 2.96 19.03 2.92
CA GLY A 203 2.81 18.16 1.73
C GLY A 203 1.65 17.17 1.87
N ALA A 204 1.61 16.39 2.95
CA ALA A 204 0.55 15.44 3.26
C ALA A 204 -0.76 16.16 3.63
N THR A 205 -0.67 17.26 4.40
CA THR A 205 -1.81 18.11 4.75
C THR A 205 -2.57 18.59 3.52
N ILE A 206 -1.85 19.10 2.49
CA ILE A 206 -2.45 19.58 1.24
C ILE A 206 -3.10 18.42 0.46
N ALA A 207 -2.45 17.26 0.40
CA ALA A 207 -3.01 16.08 -0.25
C ALA A 207 -4.32 15.64 0.43
N ALA A 208 -4.33 15.57 1.77
CA ALA A 208 -5.52 15.28 2.56
C ALA A 208 -6.63 16.32 2.35
N ALA A 209 -6.28 17.63 2.36
CA ALA A 209 -7.24 18.71 2.14
C ALA A 209 -7.89 18.65 0.75
N PHE A 210 -7.14 18.27 -0.30
CA PHE A 210 -7.72 18.02 -1.61
C PHE A 210 -8.71 16.85 -1.56
N GLY A 211 -8.39 15.77 -0.83
CA GLY A 211 -9.30 14.64 -0.63
C GLY A 211 -10.57 15.04 0.11
N VAL A 212 -10.46 15.83 1.18
CA VAL A 212 -11.62 16.38 1.90
C VAL A 212 -12.51 17.20 0.97
N ARG A 213 -11.94 18.13 0.23
CA ARG A 213 -12.68 18.96 -0.71
C ARG A 213 -13.43 18.13 -1.76
N ASP A 214 -12.73 17.14 -2.34
CA ASP A 214 -13.27 16.34 -3.45
C ASP A 214 -14.19 15.22 -2.94
N SER A 215 -14.29 15.00 -1.62
CA SER A 215 -15.24 14.06 -0.99
C SER A 215 -16.69 14.58 -1.01
N GLY A 216 -16.89 15.89 -1.06
CA GLY A 216 -18.19 16.52 -0.85
C GLY A 216 -18.77 16.36 0.57
N MET A 217 -18.04 15.72 1.49
CA MET A 217 -18.45 15.49 2.87
C MET A 217 -17.83 16.54 3.81
N ARG A 218 -18.58 16.92 4.85
CA ARG A 218 -18.04 17.78 5.88
C ARG A 218 -17.15 16.96 6.82
N LYS A 219 -15.84 17.19 6.77
CA LYS A 219 -14.82 16.54 7.59
C LYS A 219 -13.91 17.59 8.22
N LYS A 220 -13.45 17.33 9.44
CA LYS A 220 -12.39 18.12 10.08
C LYS A 220 -11.05 17.49 9.68
N LEU A 221 -10.12 18.31 9.24
CA LEU A 221 -8.72 17.95 9.05
C LEU A 221 -7.91 18.74 10.10
N ILE A 222 -7.41 18.01 11.10
CA ILE A 222 -6.61 18.56 12.20
C ILE A 222 -5.16 18.16 11.96
N SER A 223 -4.26 19.14 11.90
CA SER A 223 -2.86 18.93 11.61
C SER A 223 -2.00 19.50 12.73
N ILE A 224 -1.18 18.65 13.35
CA ILE A 224 -0.31 18.98 14.49
C ILE A 224 1.13 19.14 13.99
N GLU A 225 1.75 20.28 14.33
CA GLU A 225 3.13 20.57 13.97
C GLU A 225 3.82 21.41 15.06
N PRO A 226 4.91 20.92 15.67
CA PRO A 226 5.61 21.69 16.71
C PRO A 226 6.36 22.91 16.16
N GLY A 227 6.67 22.94 14.87
CA GLY A 227 7.46 24.00 14.25
C GLY A 227 8.96 23.74 14.30
N GLY A 228 9.75 24.79 14.34
CA GLY A 228 11.21 24.71 14.30
C GLY A 228 11.80 25.06 12.93
N SER A 229 13.01 24.55 12.66
CA SER A 229 13.71 24.78 11.40
C SER A 229 14.36 23.48 10.89
N VAL A 230 14.43 23.32 9.59
CA VAL A 230 15.08 22.17 8.95
C VAL A 230 16.06 22.64 7.88
N LYS A 231 17.29 22.09 7.93
CA LYS A 231 18.27 22.24 6.86
C LYS A 231 18.10 21.07 5.89
N HIS A 232 17.53 21.34 4.75
CA HIS A 232 17.36 20.32 3.70
C HIS A 232 17.60 20.95 2.32
N LYS A 233 18.28 20.24 1.41
CA LYS A 233 18.65 20.77 0.10
C LYS A 233 17.47 21.31 -0.72
N ARG A 234 16.31 20.62 -0.66
CA ARG A 234 15.10 20.97 -1.43
C ARG A 234 14.03 21.65 -0.58
N LEU A 235 13.82 21.19 0.66
CA LEU A 235 12.72 21.59 1.53
C LEU A 235 13.20 22.26 2.83
N GLY A 236 14.37 22.91 2.80
CA GLY A 236 14.89 23.63 3.96
C GLY A 236 14.00 24.82 4.33
N THR A 237 13.77 25.03 5.63
CA THR A 237 12.98 26.12 6.16
C THR A 237 13.54 26.63 7.47
N ARG A 238 13.43 27.93 7.72
CA ARG A 238 13.79 28.57 8.99
C ARG A 238 12.61 28.61 9.96
N ASN A 239 11.40 28.39 9.49
CA ASN A 239 10.18 28.39 10.31
C ASN A 239 9.14 27.50 9.66
N ILE A 240 9.08 26.24 10.12
CA ILE A 240 8.21 25.19 9.56
C ILE A 240 6.75 25.62 9.63
N PHE A 241 6.28 26.05 10.80
CA PHE A 241 4.87 26.37 11.01
C PHE A 241 4.40 27.53 10.12
N ARG A 242 5.18 28.61 10.00
CA ARG A 242 4.88 29.72 9.10
C ARG A 242 4.84 29.27 7.65
N ASP A 243 5.75 28.39 7.25
CA ASP A 243 5.80 27.92 5.88
C ASP A 243 4.66 26.95 5.58
N LEU A 244 4.22 26.14 6.56
CA LEU A 244 3.00 25.34 6.51
C LEU A 244 1.79 26.25 6.20
N GLU A 245 1.50 27.23 7.04
CA GLU A 245 0.35 28.13 6.87
C GLU A 245 0.38 28.84 5.50
N ARG A 246 1.55 29.34 5.10
CA ARG A 246 1.73 29.99 3.80
C ARG A 246 1.46 29.04 2.64
N ASN A 247 1.86 27.77 2.74
CA ASN A 247 1.66 26.77 1.69
C ASN A 247 0.20 26.34 1.61
N LEU A 248 -0.50 26.19 2.73
CA LEU A 248 -1.94 25.95 2.77
C LEU A 248 -2.70 27.10 2.05
N ALA A 249 -2.34 28.35 2.37
CA ALA A 249 -2.95 29.52 1.74
C ALA A 249 -2.70 29.57 0.21
N ARG A 250 -1.47 29.27 -0.23
CA ARG A 250 -1.12 29.20 -1.66
C ARG A 250 -1.91 28.13 -2.42
N GLN A 251 -2.22 27.01 -1.75
CA GLN A 251 -3.02 25.92 -2.34
C GLN A 251 -4.53 26.12 -2.15
N ARG A 252 -4.95 27.22 -1.50
CA ARG A 252 -6.35 27.55 -1.22
C ARG A 252 -7.08 26.45 -0.45
N VAL A 253 -6.43 25.97 0.62
CA VAL A 253 -6.98 24.89 1.49
C VAL A 253 -6.94 25.29 2.97
N SER A 254 -6.53 26.49 3.35
CA SER A 254 -6.43 26.93 4.74
C SER A 254 -7.74 26.78 5.54
N GLU A 255 -8.87 27.02 4.90
CA GLU A 255 -10.21 26.88 5.53
C GLU A 255 -10.64 25.46 5.80
N LEU A 256 -9.97 24.47 5.18
CA LEU A 256 -10.23 23.04 5.36
C LEU A 256 -9.38 22.43 6.47
N VAL A 257 -8.37 23.16 6.97
CA VAL A 257 -7.35 22.63 7.87
C VAL A 257 -7.31 23.43 9.17
N SER A 258 -7.43 22.75 10.30
CA SER A 258 -7.16 23.31 11.62
C SER A 258 -5.73 22.94 12.03
N THR A 259 -4.82 23.91 12.03
CA THR A 259 -3.43 23.70 12.44
C THR A 259 -3.26 23.93 13.92
N ILE A 260 -2.59 23.01 14.63
CA ILE A 260 -2.22 23.12 16.04
C ILE A 260 -0.70 23.17 16.15
N LYS A 261 -0.18 24.24 16.74
CA LYS A 261 1.24 24.34 17.04
C LYS A 261 1.55 23.68 18.38
N GLY A 262 2.16 22.51 18.35
CA GLY A 262 2.47 21.74 19.55
C GLY A 262 2.99 20.35 19.21
N ARG A 263 3.39 19.60 20.23
CA ARG A 263 3.72 18.20 20.10
C ARG A 263 2.47 17.35 20.32
N SER A 264 2.33 16.26 19.59
CA SER A 264 1.18 15.35 19.66
C SER A 264 0.84 14.85 21.08
N PHE A 265 1.85 14.66 21.91
CA PHE A 265 1.74 14.12 23.26
C PHE A 265 1.65 15.19 24.35
N ASP A 266 1.68 16.48 24.03
CA ASP A 266 1.49 17.55 25.01
C ASP A 266 0.02 17.58 25.46
N PRO A 267 -0.27 17.62 26.76
CA PRO A 267 -1.64 17.60 27.28
C PRO A 267 -2.54 18.70 26.69
N THR A 268 -2.00 19.88 26.45
CA THR A 268 -2.71 21.00 25.83
C THR A 268 -3.09 20.69 24.37
N THR A 269 -2.21 20.05 23.62
CA THR A 269 -2.47 19.62 22.23
C THR A 269 -3.54 18.53 22.20
N ILE A 270 -3.43 17.53 23.08
CA ILE A 270 -4.43 16.44 23.19
C ILE A 270 -5.80 17.01 23.53
N THR A 271 -5.87 17.94 24.48
CA THR A 271 -7.13 18.61 24.86
C THR A 271 -7.72 19.36 23.66
N ALA A 272 -6.93 20.17 22.97
CA ALA A 272 -7.39 20.93 21.80
C ALA A 272 -7.92 20.01 20.67
N VAL A 273 -7.22 18.91 20.37
CA VAL A 273 -7.70 17.92 19.39
C VAL A 273 -9.03 17.31 19.82
N ASN A 274 -9.16 16.93 21.10
CA ASN A 274 -10.37 16.35 21.66
C ASN A 274 -11.56 17.31 21.61
N GLU A 275 -11.34 18.58 21.94
CA GLU A 275 -12.37 19.63 21.82
C GLU A 275 -12.80 19.84 20.37
N MET A 276 -11.85 19.91 19.44
CA MET A 276 -12.16 20.04 18.02
C MET A 276 -12.94 18.84 17.49
N LEU A 277 -12.61 17.62 17.88
CA LEU A 277 -13.31 16.41 17.47
C LEU A 277 -14.70 16.29 18.11
N GLY A 278 -14.86 16.72 19.37
CA GLY A 278 -16.09 16.49 20.12
C GLY A 278 -16.41 15.00 20.26
N ALA A 279 -17.59 14.58 19.82
CA ALA A 279 -18.01 13.18 19.81
C ALA A 279 -17.59 12.41 18.53
N GLU A 280 -17.07 13.11 17.55
CA GLU A 280 -16.75 12.53 16.25
C GLU A 280 -15.44 11.70 16.28
N LYS A 281 -15.33 10.72 15.38
CA LYS A 281 -14.18 9.81 15.30
C LYS A 281 -13.25 10.21 14.16
N VAL A 282 -12.00 9.76 14.27
CA VAL A 282 -10.97 9.86 13.24
C VAL A 282 -11.07 8.66 12.30
N GLY A 283 -11.21 8.90 11.02
CA GLY A 283 -11.26 7.89 9.96
C GLY A 283 -9.97 7.75 9.17
N LEU A 284 -9.02 8.70 9.35
CA LEU A 284 -7.68 8.66 8.77
C LEU A 284 -6.68 9.28 9.76
N LEU A 285 -5.65 8.51 10.12
CA LEU A 285 -4.44 9.01 10.79
C LEU A 285 -3.28 9.07 9.79
N ILE A 286 -2.60 10.21 9.73
CA ILE A 286 -1.33 10.41 9.04
C ILE A 286 -0.28 10.68 10.11
N LEU A 287 0.75 9.83 10.19
CA LEU A 287 1.76 9.88 11.25
C LEU A 287 3.16 9.92 10.64
N ASP A 288 3.71 11.12 10.53
CA ASP A 288 5.05 11.42 10.00
C ASP A 288 5.80 12.38 10.94
N ALA A 289 5.91 12.02 12.21
CA ALA A 289 6.57 12.81 13.24
C ALA A 289 7.94 12.23 13.65
N ASP A 290 8.12 11.97 14.94
CA ASP A 290 9.32 11.30 15.45
C ASP A 290 9.21 9.76 15.42
N ALA A 291 10.17 9.08 16.03
CA ALA A 291 10.25 7.62 16.00
C ALA A 291 9.28 6.92 16.97
N ALA A 292 8.64 7.63 17.90
CA ALA A 292 7.77 7.05 18.94
C ALA A 292 6.33 6.89 18.44
N LYS A 293 6.13 6.02 17.45
CA LYS A 293 4.83 5.84 16.78
C LYS A 293 3.76 5.31 17.73
N ARG A 294 4.13 4.38 18.63
CA ARG A 294 3.22 3.83 19.64
C ARG A 294 2.68 4.92 20.56
N ARG A 295 3.55 5.78 21.09
CA ARG A 295 3.15 6.90 21.97
C ARG A 295 2.08 7.76 21.30
N ASP A 296 2.31 8.16 20.05
CA ASP A 296 1.40 9.04 19.33
C ASP A 296 0.06 8.35 19.01
N ILE A 297 0.07 7.06 18.69
CA ILE A 297 -1.14 6.27 18.49
C ILE A 297 -1.92 6.15 19.81
N GLU A 298 -1.26 5.83 20.92
CA GLU A 298 -1.89 5.67 22.24
C GLU A 298 -2.55 6.96 22.75
N CYS A 299 -1.98 8.15 22.44
CA CYS A 299 -2.60 9.44 22.79
C CYS A 299 -3.99 9.64 22.18
N TYR A 300 -4.28 9.00 21.05
CA TYR A 300 -5.51 9.25 20.27
C TYR A 300 -6.31 7.99 19.94
N CYS A 301 -5.88 6.81 20.38
CA CYS A 301 -6.50 5.54 19.98
C CYS A 301 -7.99 5.43 20.29
N GLU A 302 -8.46 6.05 21.38
CA GLU A 302 -9.89 6.11 21.73
C GLU A 302 -10.72 6.94 20.74
N ARG A 303 -10.07 7.80 19.96
CA ARG A 303 -10.70 8.63 18.94
C ARG A 303 -10.77 7.96 17.58
N PHE A 304 -10.06 6.87 17.35
CA PHE A 304 -10.10 6.19 16.07
C PHE A 304 -11.43 5.46 15.87
N ALA A 305 -11.97 5.55 14.65
CA ALA A 305 -13.05 4.70 14.20
C ALA A 305 -12.52 3.27 13.99
N ASP A 306 -13.39 2.26 14.10
CA ASP A 306 -13.04 0.92 13.63
C ASP A 306 -12.73 0.97 12.12
N GLY A 307 -11.64 0.33 11.72
CA GLY A 307 -11.14 0.40 10.36
C GLY A 307 -10.55 1.76 9.95
N CYS A 308 -10.23 2.66 10.92
CA CYS A 308 -9.53 3.90 10.64
C CYS A 308 -8.28 3.63 9.80
N TRP A 309 -8.14 4.35 8.70
CA TRP A 309 -6.95 4.28 7.85
C TRP A 309 -5.73 4.83 8.58
N MET A 310 -4.62 4.10 8.47
CA MET A 310 -3.35 4.44 9.11
C MET A 310 -2.28 4.59 8.05
N VAL A 311 -1.68 5.75 7.94
CA VAL A 311 -0.52 6.04 7.07
C VAL A 311 0.64 6.45 7.97
N ILE A 312 1.62 5.56 8.14
CA ILE A 312 2.72 5.72 9.10
C ILE A 312 4.05 5.73 8.35
N ASP A 313 4.74 6.87 8.37
CA ASP A 313 6.06 7.00 7.71
C ASP A 313 7.21 6.56 8.62
N ASP A 314 8.43 6.52 8.07
CA ASP A 314 9.66 6.04 8.74
C ASP A 314 9.61 4.56 9.19
N TYR A 315 8.77 3.73 8.58
CA TYR A 315 8.72 2.31 8.91
C TYR A 315 9.85 1.52 8.24
N TYR A 316 10.22 1.90 7.01
CA TYR A 316 11.18 1.17 6.19
C TYR A 316 12.34 2.08 5.75
N GLY A 317 13.56 1.56 5.77
CA GLY A 317 14.75 2.30 5.36
C GLY A 317 16.04 1.68 5.87
N ALA A 318 17.16 2.38 5.70
CA ALA A 318 18.46 1.93 6.20
C ALA A 318 18.48 1.98 7.74
N ASP A 319 19.01 0.92 8.38
CA ASP A 319 19.09 0.81 9.85
C ASP A 319 19.97 1.89 10.51
N ALA A 320 20.81 2.58 9.72
CA ALA A 320 21.56 3.74 10.18
C ALA A 320 20.70 4.99 10.45
N ASN A 321 19.44 5.02 10.00
CA ASN A 321 18.53 6.10 10.32
C ASN A 321 17.92 5.86 11.70
N ALA A 322 18.20 6.75 12.66
CA ALA A 322 17.79 6.65 14.05
C ALA A 322 16.25 6.57 14.25
N LYS A 323 15.45 6.98 13.28
CA LYS A 323 13.98 6.92 13.35
C LYS A 323 13.42 5.55 12.93
N ILE A 324 14.06 4.86 11.97
CA ILE A 324 13.48 3.68 11.30
C ILE A 324 13.31 2.50 12.27
N THR A 325 14.36 2.13 13.00
CA THR A 325 14.34 0.95 13.87
C THR A 325 13.28 1.05 14.97
N PRO A 326 13.18 2.14 15.75
CA PRO A 326 12.13 2.24 16.77
C PRO A 326 10.72 2.38 16.16
N SER A 327 10.55 3.13 15.06
CA SER A 327 9.26 3.21 14.37
C SER A 327 8.76 1.85 13.90
N ARG A 328 9.63 1.05 13.30
CA ARG A 328 9.31 -0.33 12.89
C ARG A 328 8.94 -1.20 14.07
N ALA A 329 9.71 -1.16 15.17
CA ALA A 329 9.45 -1.94 16.37
C ALA A 329 8.06 -1.63 16.95
N ASP A 330 7.67 -0.37 17.01
CA ASP A 330 6.36 0.06 17.47
C ASP A 330 5.23 -0.47 16.59
N VAL A 331 5.33 -0.31 15.28
CA VAL A 331 4.32 -0.76 14.32
C VAL A 331 4.22 -2.30 14.30
N ASP A 332 5.34 -3.00 14.29
CA ASP A 332 5.38 -4.47 14.34
C ASP A 332 4.75 -5.01 15.62
N SER A 333 5.01 -4.36 16.76
CA SER A 333 4.41 -4.75 18.03
C SER A 333 2.90 -4.55 18.03
N LEU A 334 2.39 -3.43 17.51
CA LEU A 334 0.96 -3.17 17.38
C LEU A 334 0.30 -4.11 16.35
N THR A 335 1.01 -4.50 15.32
CA THR A 335 0.54 -5.49 14.34
C THR A 335 0.45 -6.88 14.97
N LYS A 336 1.47 -7.31 15.73
CA LYS A 336 1.46 -8.60 16.45
C LYS A 336 0.33 -8.73 17.45
N THR A 337 -0.06 -7.63 18.10
CA THR A 337 -1.20 -7.60 19.03
C THR A 337 -2.55 -7.48 18.34
N GLY A 338 -2.60 -7.42 17.01
CA GLY A 338 -3.82 -7.26 16.23
C GLY A 338 -4.44 -5.86 16.27
N CYS A 339 -3.78 -4.88 16.91
CA CYS A 339 -4.25 -3.49 16.93
C CYS A 339 -4.17 -2.84 15.56
N LEU A 340 -3.15 -3.20 14.77
CA LEU A 340 -2.93 -2.75 13.41
C LEU A 340 -3.02 -3.91 12.41
N GLU A 341 -3.77 -3.71 11.34
CA GLU A 341 -3.86 -4.61 10.20
C GLU A 341 -3.07 -4.03 9.02
N PRO A 342 -1.97 -4.68 8.57
CA PRO A 342 -1.13 -4.16 7.49
C PRO A 342 -1.83 -4.34 6.14
N LEU A 343 -1.80 -3.31 5.28
CA LEU A 343 -2.26 -3.37 3.89
C LEU A 343 -1.14 -3.15 2.88
N GLY A 344 0.08 -2.93 3.34
CA GLY A 344 1.27 -2.87 2.51
C GLY A 344 2.22 -1.74 2.85
N PHE A 345 3.29 -1.67 2.04
CA PHE A 345 4.32 -0.64 2.10
C PHE A 345 4.32 0.13 0.79
N TYR A 346 4.37 1.46 0.90
CA TYR A 346 4.27 2.33 -0.26
C TYR A 346 5.39 3.38 -0.25
N GLY A 347 5.78 3.79 -1.44
CA GLY A 347 6.87 4.75 -1.57
C GLY A 347 8.20 4.19 -1.09
N TRP A 348 8.88 4.93 -0.21
CA TRP A 348 10.22 4.59 0.26
C TRP A 348 10.26 4.04 1.68
N SER A 349 9.30 4.41 2.52
CA SER A 349 9.34 4.15 3.96
C SER A 349 7.98 3.99 4.63
N THR A 350 6.88 4.16 3.91
CA THR A 350 5.56 4.34 4.50
C THR A 350 4.80 3.02 4.62
N TRP A 351 4.37 2.69 5.84
CA TRP A 351 3.45 1.61 6.15
C TRP A 351 2.00 2.11 6.03
N VAL A 352 1.15 1.31 5.44
CA VAL A 352 -0.28 1.60 5.28
C VAL A 352 -1.10 0.44 5.80
N GLY A 353 -2.16 0.75 6.53
CA GLY A 353 -3.05 -0.27 7.08
C GLY A 353 -4.29 0.31 7.73
N ARG A 354 -4.88 -0.47 8.64
CA ARG A 354 -6.09 -0.11 9.38
C ARG A 354 -5.92 -0.30 10.88
N TRP A 355 -6.59 0.55 11.65
CA TRP A 355 -6.80 0.36 13.07
C TRP A 355 -7.92 -0.65 13.32
N ARG A 356 -7.66 -1.63 14.20
CA ARG A 356 -8.62 -2.65 14.65
C ARG A 356 -8.95 -2.56 16.13
N GLY A 357 -8.26 -1.66 16.84
CA GLY A 357 -8.39 -1.55 18.28
C GLY A 357 -7.66 -2.67 19.04
N PRO A 358 -7.54 -2.54 20.37
CA PRO A 358 -7.02 -3.61 21.20
C PRO A 358 -7.95 -4.82 21.10
N GLN A 359 -7.39 -5.97 20.77
CA GLN A 359 -8.12 -7.23 20.80
C GLN A 359 -8.45 -7.57 22.26
N ARG A 360 -9.72 -7.73 22.59
CA ARG A 360 -10.20 -8.12 23.92
C ARG A 360 -10.02 -9.60 24.15
#